data_3200576ddb7fd9cc276290eb0f5a503f
#
_entry.id   3200576ddb7fd9cc276290eb0f5a503f
#
_cell.length_a   1.000
_cell.length_b   1.000
_cell.length_c   1.000
_cell.angle_alpha   90.00
_cell.angle_beta   90.00
_cell.angle_gamma   90.00
#
_symmetry.space_group_name_H-M   'P 1'
#
loop_
_entity.id
_entity.type
_entity.pdbx_description
1 polymer ?
#
loop_
_entity_poly.entity_id
_entity_poly.type
_entity_poly.pdbx_seq_one_letter_code
_entity_poly.pdbx_strand_id
1 'polypeptide(L)' 'MRDDRFNALKQEFDGAPDDAGDALSSISELIRVAFFLLGTKEYKSTGIDVLNITADYAEYMAEVDLRKITDRG' A
#
# COMPACT_ATOMS: atom_id res chain seq x y z
N MET A 1 6.07 -3.27 17.75
CA MET A 1 7.40 -3.56 17.22
C MET A 1 7.40 -3.51 15.71
N ARG A 2 8.48 -3.04 15.12
CA ARG A 2 8.57 -2.85 13.68
C ARG A 2 8.42 -4.15 12.89
N ASP A 3 9.01 -5.22 13.38
CA ASP A 3 8.94 -6.51 12.69
C ASP A 3 7.53 -7.11 12.76
N ASP A 4 6.81 -6.88 13.85
CA ASP A 4 5.43 -7.34 13.96
C ASP A 4 4.54 -6.59 12.95
N ARG A 5 4.77 -5.28 12.80
CA ARG A 5 4.05 -4.48 11.83
C ARG A 5 4.35 -4.94 10.41
N PHE A 6 5.63 -5.19 10.11
CA PHE A 6 6.02 -5.67 8.78
C PHE A 6 5.38 -7.02 8.47
N ASN A 7 5.38 -7.94 9.42
CA ASN A 7 4.78 -9.26 9.21
C ASN A 7 3.27 -9.17 8.97
N ALA A 8 2.60 -8.28 9.70
CA ALA A 8 1.18 -8.06 9.49
C ALA A 8 0.90 -7.52 8.08
N LEU A 9 1.69 -6.55 7.63
CA LEU A 9 1.56 -5.98 6.29
C LEU A 9 1.87 -7.02 5.22
N LYS A 10 2.88 -7.86 5.45
CA LYS A 10 3.26 -8.91 4.52
C LYS A 10 2.12 -9.90 4.31
N GLN A 11 1.40 -10.25 5.36
CA GLN A 11 0.25 -11.14 5.25
C GLN A 11 -0.90 -10.46 4.53
N GLU A 12 -1.15 -9.19 4.84
CA GLU A 12 -2.24 -8.42 4.22
C GLU A 12 -2.04 -8.27 2.72
N PHE A 13 -0.80 -8.06 2.28
CA PHE A 13 -0.48 -7.82 0.87
C PHE A 13 0.17 -9.03 0.20
N ASP A 14 -0.07 -10.23 0.73
CA ASP A 14 0.41 -11.45 0.10
C ASP A 14 -0.19 -11.57 -1.30
N GLY A 15 0.68 -11.82 -2.28
CA GLY A 15 0.26 -11.89 -3.67
C GLY A 15 0.21 -10.57 -4.41
N ALA A 16 0.34 -9.45 -3.69
CA ALA A 16 0.41 -8.13 -4.33
C ALA A 16 1.79 -7.95 -4.99
N PRO A 17 1.89 -7.10 -6.04
CA PRO A 17 3.19 -6.83 -6.64
C PRO A 17 4.19 -6.28 -5.62
N ASP A 18 5.38 -6.84 -5.59
CA ASP A 18 6.46 -6.38 -4.72
C ASP A 18 7.59 -5.70 -5.49
N ASP A 19 7.42 -5.53 -6.79
CA ASP A 19 8.32 -4.73 -7.61
C ASP A 19 7.93 -3.25 -7.49
N ALA A 20 8.92 -2.39 -7.31
CA ALA A 20 8.65 -0.97 -7.06
C ALA A 20 7.82 -0.31 -8.16
N GLY A 21 8.14 -0.61 -9.43
CA GLY A 21 7.40 -0.03 -10.56
C GLY A 21 5.95 -0.45 -10.57
N ASP A 22 5.69 -1.75 -10.41
CA ASP A 22 4.33 -2.28 -10.40
C ASP A 22 3.56 -1.80 -9.18
N ALA A 23 4.24 -1.74 -8.02
CA ALA A 23 3.62 -1.25 -6.79
C ALA A 23 3.20 0.21 -6.93
N LEU A 24 4.06 1.05 -7.51
CA LEU A 24 3.72 2.46 -7.72
C LEU A 24 2.55 2.63 -8.67
N SER A 25 2.47 1.80 -9.72
CA SER A 25 1.32 1.82 -10.62
C SER A 25 0.03 1.46 -9.89
N SER A 26 0.08 0.42 -9.06
CA SER A 26 -1.08 0.01 -8.26
C SER A 26 -1.50 1.10 -7.28
N ILE A 27 -0.53 1.72 -6.61
CA ILE A 27 -0.79 2.81 -5.67
C ILE A 27 -1.43 3.99 -6.39
N SER A 28 -0.92 4.35 -7.57
CA SER A 28 -1.48 5.43 -8.37
C SER A 28 -2.94 5.17 -8.72
N GLU A 29 -3.25 3.94 -9.15
CA GLU A 29 -4.63 3.56 -9.48
C GLU A 29 -5.54 3.63 -8.26
N LEU A 30 -5.07 3.14 -7.12
CA LEU A 30 -5.85 3.17 -5.89
C LEU A 30 -6.13 4.60 -5.46
N ILE A 31 -5.16 5.49 -5.60
CA ILE A 31 -5.36 6.91 -5.28
C ILE A 31 -6.43 7.52 -6.18
N ARG A 32 -6.41 7.21 -7.47
CA ARG A 32 -7.41 7.72 -8.40
C ARG A 32 -8.81 7.22 -8.06
N VAL A 33 -8.93 5.95 -7.73
CA VAL A 33 -10.20 5.38 -7.27
C VAL A 33 -10.68 6.07 -6.01
N ALA A 34 -9.78 6.29 -5.05
CA ALA A 34 -10.12 6.97 -3.81
C ALA A 34 -10.61 8.40 -4.06
N PHE A 35 -9.95 9.15 -4.94
CA PHE A 35 -10.42 10.49 -5.29
C PHE A 35 -11.82 10.48 -5.87
N PHE A 36 -12.09 9.54 -6.76
CA PHE A 36 -13.42 9.39 -7.34
C PHE A 36 -14.46 9.13 -6.25
N LEU A 37 -14.16 8.18 -5.36
CA LEU A 37 -15.08 7.81 -4.29
C LEU A 37 -15.29 8.95 -3.29
N LEU A 38 -14.24 9.70 -2.96
CA LEU A 38 -14.35 10.84 -2.05
C LEU A 38 -15.25 11.94 -2.62
N GLY A 39 -15.29 12.08 -3.95
CA GLY A 39 -16.16 13.03 -4.62
C GLY A 39 -17.62 12.56 -4.68
N THR A 40 -17.89 11.33 -4.30
CA THR A 40 -19.24 10.75 -4.33
C THR A 40 -19.73 10.62 -2.90
N LYS A 41 -20.80 11.35 -2.57
CA LYS A 41 -21.32 11.43 -1.20
C LYS A 41 -21.59 10.06 -0.59
N GLU A 42 -22.13 9.12 -1.37
CA GLU A 42 -22.50 7.79 -0.90
C GLU A 42 -21.27 6.91 -0.59
N TYR A 43 -20.15 7.14 -1.27
CA TYR A 43 -18.98 6.27 -1.17
C TYR A 43 -17.77 6.95 -0.53
N LYS A 44 -18.00 8.06 0.16
CA LYS A 44 -16.92 8.80 0.79
C LYS A 44 -16.16 7.96 1.82
N SER A 45 -16.88 7.22 2.64
CA SER A 45 -16.25 6.31 3.63
C SER A 45 -15.40 5.25 2.95
N THR A 46 -15.90 4.69 1.86
CA THR A 46 -15.15 3.70 1.08
C THR A 46 -13.87 4.30 0.51
N GLY A 47 -13.95 5.55 0.05
CA GLY A 47 -12.76 6.27 -0.44
C GLY A 47 -11.71 6.44 0.64
N ILE A 48 -12.13 6.76 1.86
CA ILE A 48 -11.21 6.86 2.99
C ILE A 48 -10.57 5.51 3.29
N ASP A 49 -11.35 4.43 3.25
CA ASP A 49 -10.82 3.08 3.46
C ASP A 49 -9.78 2.72 2.40
N VAL A 50 -10.04 3.06 1.15
CA VAL A 50 -9.09 2.81 0.05
C VAL A 50 -7.80 3.60 0.28
N LEU A 51 -7.89 4.85 0.76
CA LEU A 51 -6.69 5.63 1.08
C LEU A 51 -5.88 4.98 2.20
N ASN A 52 -6.55 4.46 3.23
CA ASN A 52 -5.86 3.78 4.33
C ASN A 52 -5.14 2.53 3.84
N ILE A 53 -5.79 1.73 3.00
CA ILE A 53 -5.18 0.54 2.40
C ILE A 53 -3.99 0.94 1.54
N THR A 54 -4.14 2.01 0.77
CA THR A 54 -3.06 2.51 -0.10
C THR A 54 -1.85 2.95 0.73
N ALA A 55 -2.10 3.65 1.84
CA ALA A 55 -1.03 4.07 2.73
C ALA A 55 -0.30 2.87 3.33
N ASP A 56 -1.05 1.84 3.74
CA ASP A 56 -0.47 0.62 4.29
C ASP A 56 0.38 -0.11 3.25
N TYR A 57 -0.11 -0.18 2.02
CA TYR A 57 0.63 -0.80 0.93
C TYR A 57 1.94 -0.04 0.65
N ALA A 58 1.88 1.29 0.64
CA ALA A 58 3.07 2.11 0.45
C ALA A 58 4.09 1.88 1.56
N GLU A 59 3.62 1.79 2.80
CA GLU A 59 4.48 1.48 3.94
C GLU A 59 5.15 0.11 3.78
N TYR A 60 4.37 -0.88 3.37
CA TYR A 60 4.88 -2.23 3.14
C TYR A 60 5.97 -2.22 2.06
N MET A 61 5.72 -1.55 0.95
CA MET A 61 6.70 -1.49 -0.15
C MET A 61 7.98 -0.76 0.26
N ALA A 62 7.87 0.28 1.07
CA ALA A 62 9.04 0.98 1.57
C ALA A 62 9.90 0.05 2.44
N GLU A 63 9.26 -0.76 3.28
CA GLU A 63 9.98 -1.72 4.12
C GLU A 63 10.62 -2.83 3.29
N VAL A 64 9.93 -3.31 2.26
CA VAL A 64 10.48 -4.34 1.37
C VAL A 64 11.73 -3.82 0.68
N ASP A 65 11.69 -2.62 0.13
CA ASP A 65 12.85 -2.03 -0.54
C ASP A 65 14.01 -1.80 0.43
N LEU A 66 13.72 -1.33 1.62
CA LEU A 66 14.74 -1.11 2.64
C LEU A 66 15.43 -2.42 3.01
N ARG A 67 14.67 -3.50 3.15
CA ARG A 67 15.24 -4.80 3.48
C ARG A 67 16.08 -5.36 2.34
N LYS A 68 15.68 -5.15 1.09
CA LYS A 68 16.49 -5.55 -0.06
C LYS A 68 17.83 -4.84 -0.08
N ILE A 69 17.84 -3.54 0.20
CA ILE A 69 19.08 -2.75 0.25
C ILE A 69 19.98 -3.25 1.39
N THR A 70 19.38 -3.51 2.55
CA THR A 70 20.12 -4.00 3.71
C THR A 70 20.73 -5.37 3.46
N ASP A 71 19.98 -6.26 2.81
CA ASP A 71 20.44 -7.61 2.53
C ASP A 71 21.60 -7.64 1.54
N ARG A 72 21.69 -6.64 0.68
CA ARG A 72 22.80 -6.51 -0.26
C ARG A 72 24.08 -6.02 0.38
N GLY A 73 23.92 -5.32 1.47
CA GLY A 73 25.04 -4.73 2.19
C GLY A 73 25.89 -5.77 2.83
#